data_80f94c01558599d40cfc8925cf7b726d
#
_entry.id   80f94c01558599d40cfc8925cf7b726d
#
_cell.length_a   1.000
_cell.length_b   1.000
_cell.length_c   1.000
_cell.angle_alpha   90.00
_cell.angle_beta   90.00
_cell.angle_gamma   90.00
#
_symmetry.space_group_name_H-M   'P 1'
#
loop_
_entity.id
_entity.type
_entity.pdbx_description
1 polymer ?
#
loop_
_entity_poly.entity_id
_entity_poly.type
_entity_poly.pdbx_seq_one_letter_code
_entity_poly.pdbx_strand_id
1 'polypeptide(L)'
;MKKEITISAKSVEEALEKAVAELGAPDVSAIEYTVLEEAKKGFLGIGGTPAKISASYEEAVYGKAAAVAFIEKLIADMKLDAKVSVSDGDNGDTVISIDGESAGVLIGHHGDTLDSLQYLANLAANKKVDGEKKEYCKITIDIENYRAKREETLRTFARRMANKVIRYKKSVMLEPMNPYERRIIHSEIQGTEGVSTNSIGSENNRKIVIYLVDKKSND
;
A
#
# COMPACT_ATOMS: atom_id res chain seq x y z
N MET A 1 5.79 5.32 -17.11
CA MET A 1 6.18 6.70 -17.52
C MET A 1 5.42 7.01 -18.81
N LYS A 2 4.67 8.13 -18.85
CA LYS A 2 3.87 8.46 -20.05
C LYS A 2 4.81 8.96 -21.14
N LYS A 3 4.85 8.23 -22.28
CA LYS A 3 5.54 8.64 -23.49
C LYS A 3 4.50 9.17 -24.47
N GLU A 4 4.77 10.27 -25.15
CA GLU A 4 3.86 10.87 -26.14
C GLU A 4 4.61 11.21 -27.39
N ILE A 5 4.02 10.88 -28.55
CA ILE A 5 4.58 11.14 -29.87
C ILE A 5 3.50 11.61 -30.85
N THR A 6 3.92 12.34 -31.85
CA THR A 6 3.05 12.71 -32.97
C THR A 6 3.58 12.07 -34.27
N ILE A 7 2.73 11.26 -34.92
CA ILE A 7 3.10 10.48 -36.09
C ILE A 7 2.20 10.85 -37.28
N SER A 8 2.80 10.88 -38.45
CA SER A 8 2.11 11.03 -39.71
C SER A 8 2.32 9.81 -40.60
N ALA A 9 1.23 9.29 -41.20
CA ALA A 9 1.27 8.14 -42.12
C ALA A 9 0.18 8.25 -43.20
N LYS A 10 0.13 7.27 -44.09
CA LYS A 10 -0.85 7.29 -45.22
C LYS A 10 -2.29 7.02 -44.72
N SER A 11 -2.45 6.33 -43.61
CA SER A 11 -3.74 6.12 -42.93
C SER A 11 -3.56 6.21 -41.42
N VAL A 12 -4.68 6.27 -40.70
CA VAL A 12 -4.68 6.25 -39.23
C VAL A 12 -4.17 4.90 -38.69
N GLU A 13 -4.53 3.79 -39.34
CA GLU A 13 -4.07 2.46 -38.97
C GLU A 13 -2.53 2.34 -39.09
N GLU A 14 -1.94 2.80 -40.22
CA GLU A 14 -0.48 2.81 -40.42
C GLU A 14 0.23 3.73 -39.41
N ALA A 15 -0.42 4.83 -39.02
CA ALA A 15 0.11 5.73 -37.99
C ALA A 15 0.11 5.07 -36.61
N LEU A 16 -0.92 4.31 -36.29
CA LEU A 16 -1.02 3.54 -35.02
C LEU A 16 0.00 2.42 -34.92
N GLU A 17 0.22 1.65 -36.00
CA GLU A 17 1.26 0.62 -36.07
C GLU A 17 2.66 1.21 -35.84
N LYS A 18 2.95 2.35 -36.41
CA LYS A 18 4.21 3.08 -36.17
C LYS A 18 4.31 3.57 -34.72
N ALA A 19 3.19 4.06 -34.17
CA ALA A 19 3.14 4.49 -32.78
C ALA A 19 3.44 3.34 -31.81
N VAL A 20 2.89 2.14 -32.06
CA VAL A 20 3.20 0.91 -31.27
C VAL A 20 4.71 0.67 -31.30
N ALA A 21 5.35 0.68 -32.45
CA ALA A 21 6.76 0.39 -32.58
C ALA A 21 7.65 1.46 -31.88
N GLU A 22 7.33 2.74 -32.07
CA GLU A 22 8.14 3.84 -31.52
C GLU A 22 7.94 4.04 -30.02
N LEU A 23 6.73 3.83 -29.48
CA LEU A 23 6.43 3.91 -28.06
C LEU A 23 6.85 2.66 -27.29
N GLY A 24 7.08 1.54 -27.99
CA GLY A 24 7.35 0.24 -27.38
C GLY A 24 6.12 -0.35 -26.69
N ALA A 25 4.93 -0.02 -27.18
CA ALA A 25 3.68 -0.57 -26.67
C ALA A 25 3.49 -2.03 -27.13
N PRO A 26 2.80 -2.91 -26.35
CA PRO A 26 2.58 -4.29 -26.73
C PRO A 26 1.66 -4.43 -27.95
N ASP A 27 0.66 -3.56 -28.06
CA ASP A 27 -0.29 -3.53 -29.17
C ASP A 27 -1.00 -2.15 -29.25
N VAL A 28 -1.87 -1.99 -30.26
CA VAL A 28 -2.65 -0.75 -30.49
C VAL A 28 -3.64 -0.45 -29.36
N SER A 29 -4.16 -1.48 -28.66
CA SER A 29 -5.15 -1.29 -27.59
C SER A 29 -4.54 -0.67 -26.33
N ALA A 30 -3.21 -0.73 -26.18
CA ALA A 30 -2.48 -0.13 -25.08
C ALA A 30 -2.16 1.37 -25.29
N ILE A 31 -2.47 1.91 -26.48
CA ILE A 31 -2.18 3.30 -26.85
C ILE A 31 -3.45 4.15 -26.75
N GLU A 32 -3.35 5.25 -26.01
CA GLU A 32 -4.32 6.35 -26.11
C GLU A 32 -3.91 7.24 -27.29
N TYR A 33 -4.86 7.54 -28.21
CA TYR A 33 -4.56 8.41 -29.35
C TYR A 33 -5.66 9.40 -29.67
N THR A 34 -5.26 10.49 -30.32
CA THR A 34 -6.17 11.50 -30.87
C THR A 34 -5.80 11.76 -32.31
N VAL A 35 -6.76 11.71 -33.23
CA VAL A 35 -6.55 12.05 -34.65
C VAL A 35 -6.51 13.56 -34.75
N LEU A 36 -5.37 14.10 -35.15
CA LEU A 36 -5.16 15.54 -35.39
C LEU A 36 -5.57 15.94 -36.82
N GLU A 37 -5.24 15.09 -37.82
CA GLU A 37 -5.58 15.29 -39.21
C GLU A 37 -5.95 13.95 -39.85
N GLU A 38 -7.08 13.89 -40.57
CA GLU A 38 -7.48 12.72 -41.34
C GLU A 38 -6.78 12.65 -42.68
N ALA A 39 -6.46 11.43 -43.15
CA ALA A 39 -5.89 11.23 -44.49
C ALA A 39 -6.90 11.65 -45.56
N LYS A 40 -6.46 12.49 -46.46
CA LYS A 40 -7.25 12.85 -47.66
C LYS A 40 -6.57 12.32 -48.92
N LYS A 41 -7.32 11.54 -49.70
CA LYS A 41 -6.84 11.06 -51.04
C LYS A 41 -6.78 12.23 -51.98
N GLY A 42 -5.60 12.47 -52.60
CA GLY A 42 -5.45 13.42 -53.67
C GLY A 42 -6.17 12.99 -54.95
N PHE A 43 -6.49 13.93 -55.82
CA PHE A 43 -7.05 13.64 -57.12
C PHE A 43 -5.92 13.16 -58.07
N LEU A 44 -6.08 11.99 -58.68
CA LEU A 44 -5.07 11.35 -59.59
C LEU A 44 -3.68 11.11 -58.91
N GLY A 45 -3.63 10.89 -57.59
CA GLY A 45 -2.37 10.59 -56.89
C GLY A 45 -1.49 11.81 -56.56
N ILE A 46 -1.97 13.05 -56.83
CA ILE A 46 -1.26 14.30 -56.52
C ILE A 46 -2.06 15.08 -55.45
N GLY A 47 -1.40 15.53 -54.38
CA GLY A 47 -1.98 16.42 -53.37
C GLY A 47 -2.75 15.76 -52.23
N GLY A 48 -2.51 14.47 -51.91
CA GLY A 48 -3.04 13.84 -50.68
C GLY A 48 -2.36 14.37 -49.45
N THR A 49 -3.15 14.56 -48.36
CA THR A 49 -2.62 14.86 -47.03
C THR A 49 -2.53 13.56 -46.21
N PRO A 50 -1.40 13.30 -45.53
CA PRO A 50 -1.28 12.13 -44.64
C PRO A 50 -2.17 12.29 -43.39
N ALA A 51 -2.57 11.17 -42.78
CA ALA A 51 -3.14 11.18 -41.47
C ALA A 51 -2.07 11.57 -40.43
N LYS A 52 -2.48 12.33 -39.41
CA LYS A 52 -1.62 12.72 -38.30
C LYS A 52 -2.31 12.43 -36.99
N ILE A 53 -1.65 11.68 -36.16
CA ILE A 53 -2.16 11.31 -34.82
C ILE A 53 -1.20 11.79 -33.72
N SER A 54 -1.72 12.18 -32.56
CA SER A 54 -0.99 12.22 -31.31
C SER A 54 -1.29 10.93 -30.55
N ALA A 55 -0.26 10.17 -30.22
CA ALA A 55 -0.35 8.89 -29.52
C ALA A 55 0.44 8.93 -28.24
N SER A 56 -0.11 8.38 -27.17
CA SER A 56 0.56 8.25 -25.89
C SER A 56 0.45 6.83 -25.34
N TYR A 57 1.53 6.38 -24.72
CA TYR A 57 1.62 5.09 -24.06
C TYR A 57 2.20 5.27 -22.66
N GLU A 58 1.50 4.72 -21.67
CA GLU A 58 1.99 4.68 -20.31
C GLU A 58 2.49 3.27 -20.02
N GLU A 59 3.83 3.14 -19.97
CA GLU A 59 4.46 1.87 -19.62
C GLU A 59 4.02 1.44 -18.25
N ALA A 60 3.40 0.26 -18.16
CA ALA A 60 2.94 -0.27 -16.88
C ALA A 60 4.13 -0.57 -15.99
N VAL A 61 4.18 0.09 -14.84
CA VAL A 61 5.19 -0.14 -13.81
C VAL A 61 4.76 -1.32 -12.94
N TYR A 62 5.68 -2.24 -12.63
CA TYR A 62 5.40 -3.46 -11.89
C TYR A 62 6.31 -3.63 -10.67
N GLY A 63 5.91 -4.57 -9.80
CA GLY A 63 6.70 -4.97 -8.65
C GLY A 63 6.97 -3.80 -7.71
N LYS A 64 8.16 -3.76 -7.16
CA LYS A 64 8.56 -2.71 -6.21
C LYS A 64 8.44 -1.29 -6.78
N ALA A 65 8.74 -1.11 -8.06
CA ALA A 65 8.66 0.20 -8.70
C ALA A 65 7.22 0.75 -8.75
N ALA A 66 6.22 -0.12 -8.97
CA ALA A 66 4.82 0.28 -8.95
C ALA A 66 4.36 0.67 -7.54
N ALA A 67 4.78 -0.07 -6.51
CA ALA A 67 4.47 0.27 -5.13
C ALA A 67 5.09 1.60 -4.70
N VAL A 68 6.36 1.84 -5.06
CA VAL A 68 7.06 3.09 -4.77
C VAL A 68 6.38 4.27 -5.45
N ALA A 69 6.11 4.16 -6.75
CA ALA A 69 5.44 5.22 -7.52
C ALA A 69 4.03 5.53 -6.95
N PHE A 70 3.29 4.50 -6.49
CA PHE A 70 2.00 4.68 -5.84
C PHE A 70 2.14 5.49 -4.53
N ILE A 71 3.12 5.15 -3.68
CA ILE A 71 3.34 5.81 -2.40
C ILE A 71 3.84 7.24 -2.60
N GLU A 72 4.81 7.45 -3.49
CA GLU A 72 5.34 8.79 -3.80
C GLU A 72 4.24 9.72 -4.34
N LYS A 73 3.39 9.18 -5.24
CA LYS A 73 2.24 9.93 -5.75
C LYS A 73 1.27 10.29 -4.64
N LEU A 74 0.95 9.36 -3.74
CA LEU A 74 0.05 9.62 -2.61
C LEU A 74 0.62 10.72 -1.69
N ILE A 75 1.90 10.64 -1.34
CA ILE A 75 2.60 11.64 -0.52
C ILE A 75 2.54 13.01 -1.19
N ALA A 76 2.81 13.07 -2.50
CA ALA A 76 2.75 14.32 -3.28
C ALA A 76 1.32 14.90 -3.35
N ASP A 77 0.32 14.07 -3.65
CA ASP A 77 -1.09 14.48 -3.74
C ASP A 77 -1.61 14.99 -2.38
N MET A 78 -1.18 14.38 -1.28
CA MET A 78 -1.48 14.81 0.09
C MET A 78 -0.61 15.99 0.56
N LYS A 79 0.40 16.39 -0.22
CA LYS A 79 1.37 17.46 0.10
C LYS A 79 2.09 17.23 1.44
N LEU A 80 2.47 15.99 1.72
CA LEU A 80 3.18 15.64 2.94
C LEU A 80 4.69 15.88 2.78
N ASP A 81 5.31 16.41 3.84
CA ASP A 81 6.78 16.42 3.95
C ASP A 81 7.25 15.07 4.46
N ALA A 82 7.48 14.15 3.53
CA ALA A 82 7.96 12.80 3.81
C ALA A 82 8.84 12.29 2.66
N LYS A 83 9.81 11.46 3.00
CA LYS A 83 10.76 10.84 2.07
C LYS A 83 10.55 9.34 2.05
N VAL A 84 10.61 8.77 0.85
CA VAL A 84 10.52 7.33 0.63
C VAL A 84 11.91 6.77 0.39
N SER A 85 12.24 5.69 1.06
CA SER A 85 13.44 4.88 0.81
C SER A 85 13.05 3.42 0.66
N VAL A 86 13.87 2.66 -0.08
CA VAL A 86 13.58 1.25 -0.40
C VAL A 86 14.78 0.41 -0.03
N SER A 87 14.54 -0.70 0.66
CA SER A 87 15.53 -1.71 1.00
C SER A 87 15.00 -3.12 0.77
N ASP A 88 15.89 -4.08 0.66
CA ASP A 88 15.51 -5.48 0.61
C ASP A 88 15.38 -6.01 2.05
N GLY A 89 14.30 -6.71 2.33
CA GLY A 89 14.06 -7.35 3.63
C GLY A 89 14.66 -8.76 3.71
N ASP A 90 14.69 -9.33 4.92
CA ASP A 90 15.38 -10.59 5.23
C ASP A 90 14.88 -11.82 4.44
N ASN A 91 13.66 -11.79 3.92
CA ASN A 91 13.04 -12.91 3.20
C ASN A 91 12.81 -12.63 1.71
N GLY A 92 13.55 -11.70 1.12
CA GLY A 92 13.33 -11.26 -0.27
C GLY A 92 12.14 -10.32 -0.43
N ASP A 93 11.54 -9.86 0.68
CA ASP A 93 10.50 -8.85 0.69
C ASP A 93 11.11 -7.49 0.35
N THR A 94 10.33 -6.61 -0.28
CA THR A 94 10.72 -5.21 -0.44
C THR A 94 10.19 -4.41 0.75
N VAL A 95 11.06 -3.73 1.47
CA VAL A 95 10.70 -2.81 2.55
C VAL A 95 10.73 -1.38 2.04
N ILE A 96 9.62 -0.68 2.14
CA ILE A 96 9.50 0.74 1.82
C ILE A 96 9.39 1.50 3.14
N SER A 97 10.40 2.29 3.45
CA SER A 97 10.45 3.14 4.63
C SER A 97 10.03 4.57 4.28
N ILE A 98 9.18 5.16 5.13
CA ILE A 98 8.68 6.52 4.98
C ILE A 98 9.07 7.31 6.23
N ASP A 99 9.85 8.36 6.06
CA ASP A 99 10.34 9.21 7.13
C ASP A 99 10.03 10.68 6.84
N GLY A 100 9.63 11.46 7.85
CA GLY A 100 9.39 12.89 7.69
C GLY A 100 8.41 13.45 8.72
N GLU A 101 8.42 14.78 8.91
CA GLU A 101 7.60 15.45 9.93
C GLU A 101 6.10 15.19 9.77
N SER A 102 5.63 15.00 8.54
CA SER A 102 4.22 14.72 8.22
C SER A 102 3.90 13.23 8.06
N ALA A 103 4.89 12.32 8.15
CA ALA A 103 4.70 10.90 7.91
C ALA A 103 3.69 10.24 8.87
N GLY A 104 3.55 10.77 10.09
CA GLY A 104 2.62 10.29 11.10
C GLY A 104 1.15 10.23 10.65
N VAL A 105 0.74 11.07 9.69
CA VAL A 105 -0.63 11.05 9.11
C VAL A 105 -0.91 9.71 8.41
N LEU A 106 0.12 9.10 7.80
CA LEU A 106 0.02 7.82 7.10
C LEU A 106 -0.03 6.61 8.04
N ILE A 107 0.23 6.80 9.33
CA ILE A 107 0.06 5.77 10.35
C ILE A 107 -1.42 5.60 10.70
N GLY A 108 -2.10 6.71 10.95
CA GLY A 108 -3.49 6.76 11.36
C GLY A 108 -3.73 6.25 12.79
N HIS A 109 -5.00 5.95 13.10
CA HIS A 109 -5.38 5.46 14.42
C HIS A 109 -4.89 4.01 14.61
N HIS A 110 -4.00 3.82 15.55
CA HIS A 110 -3.42 2.51 15.90
C HIS A 110 -2.73 1.77 14.73
N GLY A 111 -2.37 2.47 13.65
CA GLY A 111 -1.75 1.86 12.47
C GLY A 111 -2.73 1.42 11.38
N ASP A 112 -4.02 1.70 11.51
CA ASP A 112 -5.05 1.28 10.54
C ASP A 112 -4.81 1.86 9.13
N THR A 113 -4.35 3.12 9.05
CA THR A 113 -3.99 3.74 7.77
C THR A 113 -2.75 3.09 7.18
N LEU A 114 -1.73 2.81 7.99
CA LEU A 114 -0.52 2.12 7.56
C LEU A 114 -0.82 0.71 7.02
N ASP A 115 -1.70 -0.04 7.68
CA ASP A 115 -2.09 -1.38 7.22
C ASP A 115 -2.86 -1.32 5.90
N SER A 116 -3.75 -0.33 5.75
CA SER A 116 -4.47 -0.07 4.50
C SER A 116 -3.52 0.35 3.37
N LEU A 117 -2.57 1.22 3.67
CA LEU A 117 -1.55 1.67 2.72
C LEU A 117 -0.68 0.50 2.25
N GLN A 118 -0.23 -0.34 3.16
CA GLN A 118 0.53 -1.55 2.84
C GLN A 118 -0.27 -2.50 1.94
N TYR A 119 -1.56 -2.69 2.23
CA TYR A 119 -2.43 -3.51 1.37
C TYR A 119 -2.54 -2.95 -0.05
N LEU A 120 -2.79 -1.64 -0.19
CA LEU A 120 -2.88 -0.97 -1.49
C LEU A 120 -1.55 -1.01 -2.26
N ALA A 121 -0.41 -0.82 -1.58
CA ALA A 121 0.90 -0.93 -2.20
C ALA A 121 1.19 -2.35 -2.72
N ASN A 122 0.78 -3.38 -1.97
CA ASN A 122 0.85 -4.77 -2.44
C ASN A 122 -0.06 -5.01 -3.66
N LEU A 123 -1.26 -4.42 -3.72
CA LEU A 123 -2.11 -4.50 -4.91
C LEU A 123 -1.47 -3.80 -6.11
N ALA A 124 -0.89 -2.62 -5.92
CA ALA A 124 -0.20 -1.88 -6.98
C ALA A 124 0.99 -2.67 -7.54
N ALA A 125 1.82 -3.25 -6.64
CA ALA A 125 2.97 -4.07 -7.03
C ALA A 125 2.59 -5.32 -7.82
N ASN A 126 1.45 -5.92 -7.51
CA ASN A 126 1.04 -7.23 -8.05
C ASN A 126 -0.16 -7.13 -9.01
N LYS A 127 -0.41 -5.94 -9.57
CA LYS A 127 -1.45 -5.75 -10.58
C LYS A 127 -1.14 -6.63 -11.80
N LYS A 128 -2.13 -7.41 -12.23
CA LYS A 128 -2.02 -8.22 -13.45
C LYS A 128 -1.99 -7.29 -14.66
N VAL A 129 -1.07 -7.52 -15.57
CA VAL A 129 -1.00 -6.85 -16.85
C VAL A 129 -0.82 -7.91 -17.92
N ASP A 130 -1.59 -7.84 -18.96
CA ASP A 130 -1.54 -8.64 -20.19
C ASP A 130 -1.56 -10.17 -20.02
N GLY A 131 -2.21 -10.65 -18.95
CA GLY A 131 -2.38 -12.11 -18.72
C GLY A 131 -1.12 -12.85 -18.29
N GLU A 132 0.04 -12.20 -18.20
CA GLU A 132 1.27 -12.82 -17.73
C GLU A 132 1.26 -12.99 -16.20
N LYS A 133 1.63 -14.19 -15.75
CA LYS A 133 1.79 -14.50 -14.35
C LYS A 133 3.19 -14.07 -13.91
N LYS A 134 3.32 -12.86 -13.36
CA LYS A 134 4.58 -12.37 -12.78
C LYS A 134 4.79 -12.92 -11.38
N GLU A 135 6.04 -13.00 -10.96
CA GLU A 135 6.39 -13.38 -9.60
C GLU A 135 5.81 -12.39 -8.59
N TYR A 136 5.26 -12.91 -7.49
CA TYR A 136 4.63 -12.11 -6.46
C TYR A 136 5.67 -11.27 -5.72
N CYS A 137 5.53 -9.95 -5.76
CA CYS A 137 6.37 -9.00 -5.05
C CYS A 137 5.71 -8.62 -3.71
N LYS A 138 6.25 -9.08 -2.61
CA LYS A 138 5.76 -8.74 -1.28
C LYS A 138 6.34 -7.40 -0.84
N ILE A 139 5.45 -6.46 -0.52
CA ILE A 139 5.78 -5.12 -0.05
C ILE A 139 5.46 -5.03 1.45
N THR A 140 6.43 -4.59 2.21
CA THR A 140 6.27 -4.19 3.61
C THR A 140 6.51 -2.69 3.72
N ILE A 141 5.61 -1.96 4.40
CA ILE A 141 5.78 -0.53 4.65
C ILE A 141 6.10 -0.32 6.12
N ASP A 142 7.15 0.44 6.39
CA ASP A 142 7.45 0.96 7.72
C ASP A 142 7.46 2.50 7.72
N ILE A 143 6.91 3.09 8.77
CA ILE A 143 6.88 4.53 8.97
C ILE A 143 7.56 4.83 10.29
N GLU A 144 8.76 5.41 10.23
CA GLU A 144 9.54 5.81 11.41
C GLU A 144 9.69 4.72 12.48
N ASN A 145 9.77 3.47 12.06
CA ASN A 145 9.80 2.30 12.96
C ASN A 145 8.57 2.21 13.89
N TYR A 146 7.41 2.64 13.38
CA TYR A 146 6.17 2.71 14.15
C TYR A 146 5.77 1.38 14.77
N ARG A 147 5.83 0.27 14.01
CA ARG A 147 5.36 -1.04 14.49
C ARG A 147 6.11 -1.49 15.74
N ALA A 148 7.44 -1.35 15.76
CA ALA A 148 8.25 -1.70 16.92
C ALA A 148 8.01 -0.76 18.10
N LYS A 149 7.94 0.56 17.86
CA LYS A 149 7.61 1.56 18.90
C LYS A 149 6.22 1.32 19.49
N ARG A 150 5.24 0.97 18.65
CA ARG A 150 3.87 0.69 19.09
C ARG A 150 3.78 -0.58 19.94
N GLU A 151 4.48 -1.63 19.53
CA GLU A 151 4.55 -2.88 20.31
C GLU A 151 5.09 -2.64 21.70
N GLU A 152 6.21 -1.92 21.86
CA GLU A 152 6.78 -1.61 23.18
C GLU A 152 5.85 -0.74 24.02
N THR A 153 5.18 0.22 23.39
CA THR A 153 4.14 1.04 24.06
C THR A 153 3.02 0.18 24.59
N LEU A 154 2.53 -0.79 23.80
CA LEU A 154 1.46 -1.71 24.21
C LEU A 154 1.90 -2.64 25.35
N ARG A 155 3.13 -3.15 25.32
CA ARG A 155 3.70 -3.96 26.41
C ARG A 155 3.77 -3.16 27.71
N THR A 156 4.30 -1.95 27.66
CA THR A 156 4.37 -1.06 28.82
C THR A 156 2.99 -0.68 29.35
N PHE A 157 2.04 -0.41 28.44
CA PHE A 157 0.66 -0.14 28.80
C PHE A 157 -0.01 -1.35 29.49
N ALA A 158 0.21 -2.56 28.96
CA ALA A 158 -0.32 -3.80 29.52
C ALA A 158 0.16 -4.01 30.97
N ARG A 159 1.48 -3.88 31.22
CA ARG A 159 2.06 -3.98 32.57
C ARG A 159 1.44 -2.96 33.54
N ARG A 160 1.29 -1.71 33.09
CA ARG A 160 0.66 -0.65 33.90
C ARG A 160 -0.81 -0.99 34.25
N MET A 161 -1.57 -1.51 33.29
CA MET A 161 -2.97 -1.88 33.52
C MET A 161 -3.10 -3.12 34.42
N ALA A 162 -2.23 -4.13 34.27
CA ALA A 162 -2.17 -5.28 35.17
C ALA A 162 -1.90 -4.85 36.61
N ASN A 163 -0.91 -4.00 36.84
CA ASN A 163 -0.61 -3.45 38.18
C ASN A 163 -1.81 -2.66 38.76
N LYS A 164 -2.53 -1.91 37.91
CA LYS A 164 -3.74 -1.21 38.32
C LYS A 164 -4.83 -2.17 38.80
N VAL A 165 -5.05 -3.27 38.07
CA VAL A 165 -6.01 -4.33 38.45
C VAL A 165 -5.62 -4.97 39.77
N ILE A 166 -4.34 -5.33 39.96
CA ILE A 166 -3.83 -5.92 41.20
C ILE A 166 -4.03 -4.97 42.39
N ARG A 167 -3.68 -3.69 42.21
CA ARG A 167 -3.74 -2.68 43.28
C ARG A 167 -5.16 -2.35 43.72
N TYR A 168 -6.04 -2.11 42.73
CA TYR A 168 -7.40 -1.62 43.02
C TYR A 168 -8.44 -2.73 43.11
N LYS A 169 -8.06 -3.98 42.85
CA LYS A 169 -8.94 -5.16 42.85
C LYS A 169 -10.19 -5.02 41.96
N LYS A 170 -10.05 -4.26 40.86
CA LYS A 170 -11.12 -4.02 39.89
C LYS A 170 -10.62 -4.36 38.46
N SER A 171 -11.44 -5.07 37.71
CA SER A 171 -11.18 -5.33 36.32
C SER A 171 -11.10 -4.04 35.50
N VAL A 172 -10.29 -4.04 34.48
CA VAL A 172 -10.14 -2.91 33.53
C VAL A 172 -10.45 -3.41 32.13
N MET A 173 -11.34 -2.68 31.45
CA MET A 173 -11.65 -2.89 30.05
C MET A 173 -10.83 -1.88 29.22
N LEU A 174 -10.12 -2.38 28.21
CA LEU A 174 -9.33 -1.56 27.29
C LEU A 174 -10.18 -1.10 26.10
N GLU A 175 -9.66 -0.17 25.33
CA GLU A 175 -10.27 0.26 24.07
C GLU A 175 -10.25 -0.86 23.03
N PRO A 176 -11.15 -0.81 22.04
CA PRO A 176 -11.08 -1.72 20.91
C PRO A 176 -9.74 -1.61 20.21
N MET A 177 -9.20 -2.75 19.77
CA MET A 177 -7.92 -2.80 19.05
C MET A 177 -7.88 -4.00 18.10
N ASN A 178 -6.98 -3.97 17.15
CA ASN A 178 -6.83 -5.01 16.15
C ASN A 178 -6.35 -6.35 16.77
N PRO A 179 -6.48 -7.48 16.06
CA PRO A 179 -6.10 -8.80 16.59
C PRO A 179 -4.64 -8.91 17.01
N TYR A 180 -3.73 -8.23 16.29
CA TYR A 180 -2.30 -8.25 16.58
C TYR A 180 -1.99 -7.54 17.90
N GLU A 181 -2.54 -6.34 18.11
CA GLU A 181 -2.38 -5.57 19.34
C GLU A 181 -2.94 -6.34 20.55
N ARG A 182 -4.12 -6.98 20.39
CA ARG A 182 -4.71 -7.81 21.44
C ARG A 182 -3.80 -8.99 21.83
N ARG A 183 -3.11 -9.59 20.84
CA ARG A 183 -2.16 -10.68 21.12
C ARG A 183 -0.96 -10.17 21.90
N ILE A 184 -0.40 -9.00 21.60
CA ILE A 184 0.71 -8.41 22.36
C ILE A 184 0.34 -8.23 23.82
N ILE A 185 -0.82 -7.61 24.10
CA ILE A 185 -1.29 -7.37 25.47
C ILE A 185 -1.55 -8.69 26.19
N HIS A 186 -2.20 -9.65 25.54
CA HIS A 186 -2.46 -10.96 26.11
C HIS A 186 -1.16 -11.69 26.50
N SER A 187 -0.18 -11.73 25.58
CA SER A 187 1.12 -12.36 25.82
C SER A 187 1.89 -11.69 26.96
N GLU A 188 1.84 -10.36 27.05
CA GLU A 188 2.54 -9.61 28.10
C GLU A 188 1.94 -9.88 29.48
N ILE A 189 0.62 -9.96 29.58
CA ILE A 189 -0.08 -10.19 30.87
C ILE A 189 -0.02 -11.66 31.30
N GLN A 190 0.10 -12.60 30.36
CA GLN A 190 0.17 -14.04 30.68
C GLN A 190 1.33 -14.38 31.62
N GLY A 191 2.42 -13.59 31.62
CA GLY A 191 3.55 -13.71 32.54
C GLY A 191 3.35 -13.03 33.90
N THR A 192 2.19 -12.37 34.18
CA THR A 192 1.95 -11.59 35.38
C THR A 192 1.04 -12.37 36.32
N GLU A 193 1.56 -12.73 37.55
CA GLU A 193 0.78 -13.44 38.54
C GLU A 193 -0.44 -12.63 39.04
N GLY A 194 -1.56 -13.32 39.28
CA GLY A 194 -2.77 -12.76 39.90
C GLY A 194 -3.69 -12.01 38.96
N VAL A 195 -3.36 -11.93 37.70
CA VAL A 195 -4.21 -11.34 36.65
C VAL A 195 -4.32 -12.24 35.43
N SER A 196 -5.40 -12.09 34.70
CA SER A 196 -5.61 -12.73 33.42
C SER A 196 -6.35 -11.80 32.48
N THR A 197 -6.44 -12.18 31.20
CA THR A 197 -7.12 -11.40 30.17
C THR A 197 -8.14 -12.23 29.42
N ASN A 198 -9.21 -11.57 29.00
CA ASN A 198 -10.17 -12.14 28.06
C ASN A 198 -10.50 -11.12 26.96
N SER A 199 -10.74 -11.61 25.74
CA SER A 199 -11.11 -10.78 24.60
C SER A 199 -12.62 -10.86 24.39
N ILE A 200 -13.33 -9.75 24.52
CA ILE A 200 -14.79 -9.63 24.40
C ILE A 200 -15.19 -8.71 23.25
N GLY A 201 -16.40 -8.90 22.75
CA GLY A 201 -16.93 -8.14 21.61
C GLY A 201 -16.68 -8.85 20.27
N SER A 202 -17.17 -8.26 19.19
CA SER A 202 -17.08 -8.79 17.83
C SER A 202 -16.40 -7.79 16.90
N GLU A 203 -15.74 -8.31 15.86
CA GLU A 203 -15.11 -7.53 14.78
C GLU A 203 -14.29 -6.33 15.27
N ASN A 204 -14.58 -5.15 14.75
CA ASN A 204 -13.84 -3.90 15.03
C ASN A 204 -14.09 -3.35 16.44
N ASN A 205 -15.08 -3.87 17.18
CA ASN A 205 -15.36 -3.47 18.55
C ASN A 205 -14.83 -4.47 19.59
N ARG A 206 -13.92 -5.35 19.18
CA ARG A 206 -13.33 -6.36 20.07
C ARG A 206 -12.21 -5.76 20.91
N LYS A 207 -12.28 -5.97 22.22
CA LYS A 207 -11.40 -5.37 23.22
C LYS A 207 -10.96 -6.37 24.27
N ILE A 208 -9.93 -6.02 25.04
CA ILE A 208 -9.41 -6.85 26.13
C ILE A 208 -9.98 -6.37 27.47
N VAL A 209 -10.35 -7.32 28.31
CA VAL A 209 -10.62 -7.12 29.72
C VAL A 209 -9.51 -7.79 30.52
N ILE A 210 -8.89 -7.03 31.43
CA ILE A 210 -7.90 -7.53 32.40
C ILE A 210 -8.60 -7.67 33.73
N TYR A 211 -8.49 -8.84 34.38
CA TYR A 211 -9.17 -9.14 35.60
C TYR A 211 -8.29 -9.96 36.56
N LEU A 212 -8.66 -9.96 37.87
CA LEU A 212 -7.97 -10.76 38.86
C LEU A 212 -8.31 -12.24 38.69
N VAL A 213 -7.31 -13.08 38.88
CA VAL A 213 -7.49 -14.52 39.04
C VAL A 213 -7.30 -14.86 40.51
N ASP A 214 -8.34 -15.44 41.14
CA ASP A 214 -8.22 -15.97 42.50
C ASP A 214 -7.24 -17.15 42.50
N LYS A 215 -6.29 -17.16 43.46
CA LYS A 215 -5.32 -18.25 43.64
C LYS A 215 -5.96 -19.60 44.07
N LYS A 216 -7.24 -19.81 43.79
CA LYS A 216 -7.95 -21.05 44.17
C LYS A 216 -8.52 -21.72 42.92
N SER A 217 -7.68 -22.47 42.20
CA SER A 217 -8.09 -23.64 41.40
C SER A 217 -6.87 -24.25 40.72
N ASN A 218 -5.95 -24.77 41.54
CA ASN A 218 -5.08 -25.89 41.16
C ASN A 218 -5.09 -26.87 42.34
N ASP A 219 -6.14 -27.62 42.45
CA ASP A 219 -6.21 -28.92 43.06
C ASP A 219 -6.90 -29.86 42.07
#